data_e143d137474b073d51a3b503d6d65bc5
#
_entry.id   e143d137474b073d51a3b503d6d65bc5
#
_cell.length_a   1.000
_cell.length_b   1.000
_cell.length_c   1.000
_cell.angle_alpha   90.00
_cell.angle_beta   90.00
_cell.angle_gamma   90.00
#
_symmetry.space_group_name_H-M   'P 1'
#
loop_
_entity.id
_entity.type
_entity.pdbx_description
1 polymer ?
#
loop_
_entity_poly.entity_id
_entity_poly.type
_entity_poly.pdbx_seq_one_letter_code
_entity_poly.pdbx_strand_id
1 'polypeptide(L)'
;MRTRFLIVDDSELVRKSLRTVLQANPDWEICGEAADGMTAVELFKELHPNIVILDFQMPGINGIETARRMSAIAPAVPIVLFTQHASSDLEKHAREAGIRSVVSKTNAFPMVGMIEALLGAADSEPGQESPGNSTKDEPK
;
A
#
# COMPACT_ATOMS: atom_id res chain seq x y z
N MET A 1 11.57 -11.49 -10.58
CA MET A 1 11.17 -11.48 -9.17
C MET A 1 9.79 -10.86 -9.02
N ARG A 2 8.95 -11.45 -8.21
CA ARG A 2 7.59 -10.97 -8.06
C ARG A 2 7.47 -9.96 -6.94
N THR A 3 6.59 -8.98 -7.14
CA THR A 3 6.24 -8.04 -6.09
C THR A 3 5.20 -8.70 -5.19
N ARG A 4 5.43 -8.67 -3.89
CA ARG A 4 4.62 -9.40 -2.92
C ARG A 4 3.76 -8.43 -2.14
N PHE A 5 2.45 -8.66 -2.19
CA PHE A 5 1.44 -7.80 -1.57
C PHE A 5 0.87 -8.42 -0.32
N LEU A 6 0.73 -7.63 0.73
CA LEU A 6 -0.08 -7.99 1.90
C LEU A 6 -1.37 -7.19 1.80
N ILE A 7 -2.51 -7.89 1.84
CA ILE A 7 -3.82 -7.26 1.75
C ILE A 7 -4.49 -7.33 3.11
N VAL A 8 -4.97 -6.20 3.61
CA VAL A 8 -5.58 -6.11 4.94
C VAL A 8 -6.93 -5.43 4.82
N ASP A 9 -7.99 -6.18 5.06
CA ASP A 9 -9.36 -5.66 5.02
C ASP A 9 -10.24 -6.68 5.72
N ASP A 10 -11.18 -6.22 6.56
CA ASP A 10 -12.05 -7.15 7.25
C ASP A 10 -13.14 -7.74 6.35
N SER A 11 -13.32 -7.21 5.15
CA SER A 11 -14.27 -7.72 4.18
C SER A 11 -13.60 -8.72 3.25
N GLU A 12 -14.05 -9.97 3.30
CA GLU A 12 -13.53 -10.98 2.38
C GLU A 12 -13.84 -10.65 0.94
N LEU A 13 -14.99 -10.02 0.69
CA LEU A 13 -15.37 -9.63 -0.65
C LEU A 13 -14.38 -8.62 -1.22
N VAL A 14 -13.97 -7.65 -0.41
CA VAL A 14 -12.98 -6.65 -0.85
C VAL A 14 -11.65 -7.32 -1.12
N ARG A 15 -11.20 -8.22 -0.22
CA ARG A 15 -9.93 -8.93 -0.43
C ARG A 15 -9.97 -9.74 -1.72
N LYS A 16 -11.11 -10.41 -2.00
CA LYS A 16 -11.28 -11.18 -3.24
C LYS A 16 -11.17 -10.28 -4.46
N SER A 17 -11.82 -9.11 -4.42
CA SER A 17 -11.75 -8.16 -5.52
C SER A 17 -10.32 -7.68 -5.74
N LEU A 18 -9.61 -7.40 -4.67
CA LEU A 18 -8.20 -6.96 -4.77
C LEU A 18 -7.34 -8.06 -5.37
N ARG A 19 -7.54 -9.31 -4.94
CA ARG A 19 -6.79 -10.43 -5.51
C ARG A 19 -6.97 -10.49 -7.03
N THR A 20 -8.21 -10.36 -7.48
CA THR A 20 -8.51 -10.43 -8.91
C THR A 20 -7.79 -9.33 -9.67
N VAL A 21 -7.85 -8.10 -9.16
CA VAL A 21 -7.24 -6.95 -9.83
C VAL A 21 -5.72 -7.07 -9.82
N LEU A 22 -5.14 -7.40 -8.68
CA LEU A 22 -3.69 -7.40 -8.55
C LEU A 22 -3.04 -8.58 -9.27
N GLN A 23 -3.67 -9.75 -9.21
CA GLN A 23 -3.12 -10.94 -9.84
C GLN A 23 -3.24 -10.93 -11.37
N ALA A 24 -3.94 -9.94 -11.92
CA ALA A 24 -3.94 -9.75 -13.37
C ALA A 24 -2.55 -9.37 -13.88
N ASN A 25 -1.71 -8.82 -13.01
CA ASN A 25 -0.32 -8.55 -13.35
C ASN A 25 0.51 -9.79 -13.00
N PRO A 26 1.16 -10.44 -13.99
CA PRO A 26 1.89 -11.68 -13.72
C PRO A 26 3.12 -11.50 -12.84
N ASP A 27 3.58 -10.28 -12.65
CA ASP A 27 4.74 -10.01 -11.80
C ASP A 27 4.36 -9.71 -10.36
N TRP A 28 3.06 -9.77 -10.02
CA TRP A 28 2.56 -9.45 -8.70
C TRP A 28 1.94 -10.69 -8.05
N GLU A 29 2.21 -10.87 -6.77
CA GLU A 29 1.60 -11.99 -6.04
C GLU A 29 1.10 -11.50 -4.68
N ILE A 30 0.06 -12.16 -4.18
CA ILE A 30 -0.46 -11.88 -2.85
C ILE A 30 0.25 -12.85 -1.91
N CYS A 31 1.07 -12.32 -1.00
CA CYS A 31 1.81 -13.18 -0.07
C CYS A 31 1.04 -13.45 1.21
N GLY A 32 0.02 -12.65 1.50
CA GLY A 32 -0.79 -12.87 2.69
C GLY A 32 -2.00 -11.96 2.72
N GLU A 33 -2.96 -12.32 3.57
CA GLU A 33 -4.17 -11.54 3.80
C GLU A 33 -4.49 -11.52 5.28
N ALA A 34 -5.01 -10.42 5.76
CA ALA A 34 -5.42 -10.30 7.15
C ALA A 34 -6.77 -9.58 7.22
N ALA A 35 -7.57 -9.92 8.22
CA ALA A 35 -8.88 -9.31 8.43
C ALA A 35 -8.85 -8.26 9.55
N ASP A 36 -7.72 -8.10 10.22
CA ASP A 36 -7.59 -7.11 11.29
C ASP A 36 -6.15 -6.63 11.37
N GLY A 37 -5.96 -5.52 12.09
CA GLY A 37 -4.66 -4.87 12.13
C GLY A 37 -3.60 -5.64 12.89
N MET A 38 -3.97 -6.28 13.99
CA MET A 38 -2.98 -7.02 14.79
C MET A 38 -2.42 -8.20 14.01
N THR A 39 -3.31 -8.97 13.36
CA THR A 39 -2.87 -10.07 12.49
C THR A 39 -2.01 -9.55 11.35
N ALA A 40 -2.40 -8.40 10.79
CA ALA A 40 -1.63 -7.80 9.70
C ALA A 40 -0.21 -7.47 10.13
N VAL A 41 -0.04 -6.90 11.33
CA VAL A 41 1.30 -6.56 11.82
C VAL A 41 2.16 -7.82 11.97
N GLU A 42 1.57 -8.90 12.48
CA GLU A 42 2.31 -10.17 12.62
C GLU A 42 2.72 -10.73 11.27
N LEU A 43 1.80 -10.71 10.29
CA LEU A 43 2.12 -11.18 8.95
C LEU A 43 3.16 -10.28 8.27
N PHE A 44 3.08 -8.98 8.54
CA PHE A 44 4.07 -8.03 8.00
C PHE A 44 5.48 -8.40 8.45
N LYS A 45 5.62 -8.72 9.73
CA LYS A 45 6.93 -9.14 10.27
C LYS A 45 7.42 -10.44 9.65
N GLU A 46 6.49 -11.40 9.48
CA GLU A 46 6.83 -12.73 9.00
C GLU A 46 7.13 -12.77 7.51
N LEU A 47 6.30 -12.10 6.73
CA LEU A 47 6.30 -12.28 5.28
C LEU A 47 7.16 -11.29 4.52
N HIS A 48 7.51 -10.18 5.15
CA HIS A 48 8.31 -9.11 4.51
C HIS A 48 7.73 -8.70 3.16
N PRO A 49 6.47 -8.20 3.13
CA PRO A 49 5.88 -7.82 1.83
C PRO A 49 6.58 -6.60 1.24
N ASN A 50 6.44 -6.44 -0.05
CA ASN A 50 6.98 -5.29 -0.76
C ASN A 50 6.05 -4.09 -0.70
N ILE A 51 4.75 -4.33 -0.50
CA ILE A 51 3.74 -3.28 -0.43
C ILE A 51 2.52 -3.81 0.34
N VAL A 52 1.81 -2.91 1.01
CA VAL A 52 0.63 -3.25 1.80
C VAL A 52 -0.55 -2.44 1.29
N ILE A 53 -1.69 -3.11 1.07
CA ILE A 53 -2.97 -2.47 0.81
C ILE A 53 -3.79 -2.64 2.08
N LEU A 54 -4.23 -1.55 2.68
CA LEU A 54 -4.71 -1.53 4.05
C LEU A 54 -6.01 -0.75 4.19
N ASP A 55 -7.02 -1.37 4.78
CA ASP A 55 -8.29 -0.70 5.08
C ASP A 55 -8.15 0.17 6.34
N PHE A 56 -8.95 1.21 6.43
CA PHE A 56 -8.95 2.07 7.61
C PHE A 56 -9.77 1.47 8.75
N GLN A 57 -11.01 1.04 8.47
CA GLN A 57 -11.93 0.58 9.51
C GLN A 57 -11.89 -0.94 9.64
N MET A 58 -11.38 -1.40 10.77
CA MET A 58 -11.24 -2.82 11.05
C MET A 58 -11.47 -3.06 12.54
N PRO A 59 -11.82 -4.29 12.93
CA PRO A 59 -11.89 -4.61 14.36
C PRO A 59 -10.53 -4.43 15.03
N GLY A 60 -10.55 -3.96 16.26
CA GLY A 60 -9.32 -3.74 17.01
C GLY A 60 -8.67 -2.43 16.62
N ILE A 61 -7.40 -2.46 16.28
CA ILE A 61 -6.71 -1.24 15.85
C ILE A 61 -7.13 -0.89 14.42
N ASN A 62 -7.25 0.41 14.14
CA ASN A 62 -7.63 0.85 12.80
C ASN A 62 -6.42 0.86 11.86
N GLY A 63 -6.66 1.21 10.59
CA GLY A 63 -5.60 1.20 9.59
C GLY A 63 -4.48 2.20 9.87
N ILE A 64 -4.81 3.35 10.47
CA ILE A 64 -3.78 4.35 10.81
C ILE A 64 -2.81 3.78 11.85
N GLU A 65 -3.35 3.19 12.92
CA GLU A 65 -2.49 2.60 13.94
C GLU A 65 -1.71 1.40 13.40
N THR A 66 -2.35 0.59 12.57
CA THR A 66 -1.71 -0.54 11.92
C THR A 66 -0.50 -0.06 11.09
N ALA A 67 -0.71 0.98 10.29
CA ALA A 67 0.35 1.54 9.46
C ALA A 67 1.49 2.11 10.30
N ARG A 68 1.13 2.76 11.41
CA ARG A 68 2.14 3.33 12.30
C ARG A 68 3.08 2.24 12.81
N ARG A 69 2.50 1.10 13.20
CA ARG A 69 3.29 -0.03 13.70
C ARG A 69 4.14 -0.65 12.59
N MET A 70 3.58 -0.79 11.39
CA MET A 70 4.33 -1.32 10.25
C MET A 70 5.49 -0.39 9.87
N SER A 71 5.22 0.92 9.86
CA SER A 71 6.26 1.90 9.52
C SER A 71 7.40 1.91 10.53
N ALA A 72 7.09 1.61 11.79
CA ALA A 72 8.14 1.49 12.80
C ALA A 72 9.04 0.27 12.56
N ILE A 73 8.49 -0.78 11.95
CA ILE A 73 9.24 -2.00 11.66
C ILE A 73 10.04 -1.85 10.37
N ALA A 74 9.42 -1.36 9.30
CA ALA A 74 10.06 -1.26 7.99
C ALA A 74 9.53 -0.04 7.25
N PRO A 75 10.09 1.14 7.51
CA PRO A 75 9.55 2.40 6.95
C PRO A 75 9.67 2.51 5.44
N ALA A 76 10.51 1.69 4.81
CA ALA A 76 10.68 1.75 3.36
C ALA A 76 9.56 1.05 2.60
N VAL A 77 8.76 0.21 3.26
CA VAL A 77 7.68 -0.52 2.58
C VAL A 77 6.49 0.42 2.38
N PRO A 78 6.08 0.65 1.13
CA PRO A 78 4.94 1.54 0.88
C PRO A 78 3.63 0.93 1.37
N ILE A 79 2.79 1.76 1.96
CA ILE A 79 1.47 1.39 2.44
C ILE A 79 0.44 2.25 1.74
N VAL A 80 -0.57 1.63 1.15
CA VAL A 80 -1.68 2.30 0.49
C VAL A 80 -2.92 2.07 1.35
N LEU A 81 -3.56 3.15 1.77
CA LEU A 81 -4.81 3.05 2.50
C LEU A 81 -5.96 3.00 1.51
N PHE A 82 -6.76 1.95 1.59
CA PHE A 82 -7.87 1.71 0.68
C PHE A 82 -9.15 1.79 1.51
N THR A 83 -9.87 2.90 1.40
CA THR A 83 -10.94 3.21 2.34
C THR A 83 -12.22 3.67 1.67
N GLN A 84 -13.35 3.42 2.34
CA GLN A 84 -14.67 3.82 1.87
C GLN A 84 -14.82 5.33 1.87
N HIS A 85 -14.25 5.99 2.87
CA HIS A 85 -14.49 7.40 3.14
C HIS A 85 -13.19 8.19 3.23
N ALA A 86 -12.60 8.45 2.07
CA ALA A 86 -11.40 9.28 2.01
C ALA A 86 -11.78 10.75 2.30
N SER A 87 -10.94 11.42 3.06
CA SER A 87 -11.13 12.84 3.38
C SER A 87 -9.74 13.46 3.54
N SER A 88 -9.70 14.80 3.50
CA SER A 88 -8.42 15.47 3.68
C SER A 88 -7.86 15.26 5.08
N ASP A 89 -8.73 15.18 6.10
CA ASP A 89 -8.30 14.90 7.47
C ASP A 89 -7.69 13.50 7.56
N LEU A 90 -8.34 12.51 6.95
CA LEU A 90 -7.83 11.16 6.95
C LEU A 90 -6.50 11.08 6.21
N GLU A 91 -6.39 11.78 5.08
CA GLU A 91 -5.15 11.79 4.32
C GLU A 91 -4.00 12.38 5.11
N LYS A 92 -4.27 13.42 5.89
CA LYS A 92 -3.26 14.03 6.73
C LYS A 92 -2.77 13.04 7.79
N HIS A 93 -3.71 12.41 8.50
CA HIS A 93 -3.37 11.44 9.54
C HIS A 93 -2.66 10.22 8.94
N ALA A 94 -3.08 9.80 7.77
CA ALA A 94 -2.46 8.68 7.07
C ALA A 94 -1.00 8.98 6.75
N ARG A 95 -0.75 10.17 6.23
CA ARG A 95 0.61 10.59 5.87
C ARG A 95 1.51 10.63 7.11
N GLU A 96 0.97 11.12 8.22
CA GLU A 96 1.72 11.18 9.48
C GLU A 96 2.05 9.78 10.01
N ALA A 97 1.25 8.79 9.66
CA ALA A 97 1.47 7.41 10.06
C ALA A 97 2.38 6.64 9.10
N GLY A 98 2.84 7.29 8.04
CA GLY A 98 3.73 6.66 7.07
C GLY A 98 3.03 6.09 5.84
N ILE A 99 1.73 6.31 5.70
CA ILE A 99 1.00 5.84 4.52
C ILE A 99 1.33 6.75 3.34
N ARG A 100 1.61 6.13 2.19
CA ARG A 100 2.05 6.84 0.99
C ARG A 100 0.91 7.38 0.16
N SER A 101 -0.23 6.69 0.13
CA SER A 101 -1.38 7.10 -0.68
C SER A 101 -2.67 6.63 -0.05
N VAL A 102 -3.73 7.40 -0.29
CA VAL A 102 -5.08 7.04 0.14
C VAL A 102 -5.95 6.92 -1.11
N VAL A 103 -6.59 5.77 -1.27
CA VAL A 103 -7.44 5.48 -2.42
C VAL A 103 -8.85 5.19 -1.93
N SER A 104 -9.84 5.78 -2.57
CA SER A 104 -11.22 5.54 -2.24
C SER A 104 -11.71 4.22 -2.83
N LYS A 105 -12.44 3.44 -2.02
CA LYS A 105 -13.05 2.19 -2.50
C LYS A 105 -14.14 2.47 -3.54
N THR A 106 -14.68 3.69 -3.56
CA THR A 106 -15.69 4.05 -4.55
C THR A 106 -15.08 4.44 -5.89
N ASN A 107 -13.77 4.66 -5.92
CA ASN A 107 -13.07 4.98 -7.17
C ASN A 107 -11.69 4.35 -7.13
N ALA A 108 -11.67 3.02 -7.24
CA ALA A 108 -10.43 2.25 -7.17
C ALA A 108 -9.71 2.16 -8.52
N PHE A 109 -10.31 2.72 -9.57
CA PHE A 109 -9.80 2.59 -10.93
C PHE A 109 -8.33 3.00 -11.08
N PRO A 110 -7.87 4.13 -10.49
CA PRO A 110 -6.47 4.53 -10.65
C PRO A 110 -5.48 3.76 -9.77
N MET A 111 -5.94 2.78 -8.99
CA MET A 111 -5.10 2.11 -8.01
C MET A 111 -3.89 1.41 -8.63
N VAL A 112 -4.09 0.69 -9.74
CA VAL A 112 -3.00 -0.09 -10.35
C VAL A 112 -1.88 0.83 -10.79
N GLY A 113 -2.23 1.93 -11.46
CA GLY A 113 -1.22 2.90 -11.91
C GLY A 113 -0.49 3.54 -10.76
N MET A 114 -1.21 3.85 -9.69
CA MET A 114 -0.60 4.45 -8.51
C MET A 114 0.34 3.47 -7.82
N ILE A 115 -0.06 2.20 -7.74
CA ILE A 115 0.80 1.15 -7.17
C ILE A 115 2.08 1.03 -7.99
N GLU A 116 1.95 1.01 -9.31
CA GLU A 116 3.12 0.95 -10.17
C GLU A 116 4.07 2.14 -9.94
N ALA A 117 3.49 3.32 -9.76
CA ALA A 117 4.29 4.51 -9.48
C ALA A 117 5.02 4.41 -8.13
N LEU A 118 4.34 3.91 -7.10
CA LEU A 118 4.96 3.73 -5.80
C LEU A 118 6.08 2.69 -5.82
N LEU A 119 5.87 1.60 -6.55
CA LEU A 119 6.90 0.57 -6.67
C LEU A 119 8.09 1.07 -7.46
N GLY A 120 7.84 1.84 -8.51
CA GLY A 120 8.91 2.47 -9.27
C GLY A 120 9.73 3.43 -8.44
N ALA A 121 9.07 4.24 -7.61
CA ALA A 121 9.75 5.16 -6.72
C ALA A 121 10.55 4.41 -5.66
N ALA A 122 10.01 3.29 -5.14
CA ALA A 122 10.69 2.48 -4.15
C ALA A 122 11.93 1.79 -4.73
N ASP A 123 11.87 1.45 -6.01
CA ASP A 123 13.00 0.82 -6.71
C ASP A 123 14.09 1.82 -7.07
N SER A 124 13.75 3.11 -7.10
CA SER A 124 14.72 4.15 -7.43
C SER A 124 15.56 4.48 -6.20
N GLU A 125 16.86 4.40 -6.36
CA GLU A 125 17.76 4.73 -5.26
C GLU A 125 17.78 6.24 -5.05
N PRO A 126 17.80 6.71 -3.82
CA PRO A 126 17.85 8.13 -3.57
C PRO A 126 19.03 8.86 -4.19
N GLY A 127 20.11 8.16 -4.43
CA GLY A 127 21.29 8.76 -5.02
C GLY A 127 21.29 8.84 -6.53
N GLN A 128 20.32 8.25 -7.19
CA GLN A 128 20.21 8.26 -8.64
C GLN A 128 19.40 9.44 -9.10
N GLU A 129 19.67 10.04 -9.98
CA GLU A 129 18.76 11.08 -10.33
C GLU A 129 18.32 11.11 -11.66
N SER A 130 18.31 10.80 -11.52
CA SER A 130 17.64 10.76 -12.36
C SER A 130 17.29 11.03 -13.09
N PRO A 131 17.68 11.23 -13.32
CA PRO A 131 17.07 11.44 -13.93
C PRO A 131 16.42 11.63 -14.45
N GLY A 132 16.84 11.85 -14.26
CA GLY A 132 16.05 11.74 -14.66
C GLY A 132 15.55 12.22 -14.99
N ASN A 133 15.99 12.38 -14.90
CA ASN A 133 15.32 12.65 -15.09
C ASN A 133 14.89 13.25 -15.38
N SER A 134 15.43 13.58 -15.37
CA SER A 134 14.89 13.91 -15.59
C SER A 134 14.46 14.42 -16.08
N THR A 135 14.86 14.64 -16.21
CA THR A 135 14.31 14.81 -16.62
C THR A 135 13.80 15.10 -17.04
N LYS A 136 14.13 15.34 -17.07
CA LYS A 136 13.61 15.31 -17.31
C LYS A 136 12.91 15.67 -17.68
N ASP A 137 13.35 15.76 -17.79
CA ASP A 137 12.69 15.83 -18.01
C ASP A 137 12.22 16.30 -18.41
N GLU A 138 12.62 16.59 -18.47
CA GLU A 138 12.14 16.75 -18.63
C GLU A 138 11.72 17.11 -19.06
N PRO A 139 12.12 17.49 -19.46
CA PRO A 139 11.69 17.64 -19.69
C PRO A 139 11.41 17.82 -20.04
N LYS A 140 11.90 18.09 -20.11
CA LYS A 140 11.69 17.72 -20.22
C LYS A 140 11.26 17.70 -20.47
#